data_ef7e81a46a4ed338748960e19980d1e9
#
_entry.id   ef7e81a46a4ed338748960e19980d1e9
#
_cell.length_a   1.000
_cell.length_b   1.000
_cell.length_c   1.000
_cell.angle_alpha   90.00
_cell.angle_beta   90.00
_cell.angle_gamma   90.00
#
_symmetry.space_group_name_H-M   'P 1'
#
loop_
_entity.id
_entity.type
_entity.pdbx_description
1 polymer ?
#
loop_
_entity_poly.entity_id
_entity_poly.type
_entity_poly.pdbx_seq_one_letter_code
_entity_poly.pdbx_strand_id
1 'polypeptide(L)'
;MTKHLNGALRCVLELFLLLSTISGFAQKKVPAGGIVWNSVGQVYFNPNNGTGQVAGYFTYFPGINDLFTGAPSAGTAHFTFRSDTLQLQPLPAQGNLNVILAGAGVWKVYYNPTPAGDWGSLDSFSEGQVVAVLTHGTKELIGTGAAGTNMFSGDVIATYDFVLAGQTYNLGKIFPGGFTNFSTISNVPSSGTSEFPVGLPSASTAIAKGPEHRPESSTK
;
A
#
# COMPACT_ATOMS: atom_id res chain seq x y z
N MET A 1 19.72 -15.32 59.11
CA MET A 1 19.46 -16.17 57.93
C MET A 1 18.58 -15.54 56.86
N THR A 2 18.20 -14.26 56.93
CA THR A 2 17.21 -13.58 56.06
C THR A 2 17.83 -12.72 54.94
N LYS A 3 19.14 -12.46 54.90
CA LYS A 3 19.77 -11.57 53.90
C LYS A 3 20.07 -12.22 52.55
N HIS A 4 20.17 -13.53 52.48
CA HIS A 4 20.50 -14.24 51.22
C HIS A 4 19.27 -14.58 50.36
N LEU A 5 18.07 -14.60 50.96
CA LEU A 5 16.83 -14.90 50.23
C LEU A 5 16.38 -13.74 49.31
N ASN A 6 16.69 -12.49 49.69
CA ASN A 6 16.33 -11.32 48.91
C ASN A 6 17.17 -11.13 47.63
N GLY A 7 18.40 -11.64 47.58
CA GLY A 7 19.26 -11.56 46.39
C GLY A 7 18.81 -12.51 45.27
N ALA A 8 18.48 -13.75 45.65
CA ALA A 8 18.04 -14.76 44.67
C ALA A 8 16.68 -14.40 44.07
N LEU A 9 15.74 -13.82 44.84
CA LEU A 9 14.43 -13.40 44.38
C LEU A 9 14.51 -12.20 43.43
N ARG A 10 15.46 -11.27 43.67
CA ARG A 10 15.69 -10.14 42.75
C ARG A 10 16.29 -10.60 41.41
N CYS A 11 17.28 -11.50 41.42
CA CYS A 11 17.86 -12.03 40.16
C CYS A 11 16.84 -12.81 39.34
N VAL A 12 15.92 -13.55 39.96
CA VAL A 12 14.86 -14.28 39.26
C VAL A 12 13.83 -13.30 38.67
N LEU A 13 13.50 -12.22 39.38
CA LEU A 13 12.56 -11.19 38.90
C LEU A 13 13.15 -10.37 37.74
N GLU A 14 14.44 -10.03 37.78
CA GLU A 14 15.14 -9.34 36.68
C GLU A 14 15.32 -10.24 35.45
N LEU A 15 15.55 -11.54 35.65
CA LEU A 15 15.62 -12.51 34.56
C LEU A 15 14.25 -12.73 33.89
N PHE A 16 13.15 -12.73 34.66
CA PHE A 16 11.80 -12.80 34.12
C PHE A 16 11.41 -11.53 33.35
N LEU A 17 11.83 -10.35 33.79
CA LEU A 17 11.64 -9.08 33.09
C LEU A 17 12.43 -9.00 31.79
N LEU A 18 13.62 -9.57 31.73
CA LEU A 18 14.44 -9.66 30.51
C LEU A 18 13.91 -10.68 29.48
N LEU A 19 13.26 -11.74 29.91
CA LEU A 19 12.65 -12.75 29.05
C LEU A 19 11.30 -12.32 28.46
N SER A 20 10.61 -11.35 29.06
CA SER A 20 9.32 -10.85 28.55
C SER A 20 9.43 -9.86 27.40
N THR A 21 10.64 -9.42 27.04
CA THR A 21 10.85 -8.40 25.98
C THR A 21 11.20 -8.95 24.61
N ILE A 22 11.23 -10.28 24.41
CA ILE A 22 11.62 -10.89 23.12
C ILE A 22 10.46 -11.70 22.53
N SER A 23 9.29 -11.11 22.50
CA SER A 23 8.22 -11.58 21.61
C SER A 23 8.20 -10.72 20.34
N GLY A 24 9.34 -10.64 19.67
CA GLY A 24 9.39 -10.16 18.29
C GLY A 24 8.69 -11.21 17.43
N PHE A 25 7.39 -11.07 17.21
CA PHE A 25 6.70 -11.85 16.20
C PHE A 25 7.37 -11.54 14.87
N ALA A 26 8.15 -12.49 14.33
CA ALA A 26 8.73 -12.34 13.01
C ALA A 26 7.59 -12.13 12.01
N GLN A 27 7.59 -10.98 11.34
CA GLN A 27 6.62 -10.71 10.27
C GLN A 27 6.71 -11.84 9.23
N LYS A 28 5.59 -12.52 8.99
CA LYS A 28 5.56 -13.62 8.04
C LYS A 28 5.59 -13.07 6.61
N LYS A 29 6.61 -13.47 5.85
CA LYS A 29 6.69 -13.17 4.41
C LYS A 29 5.52 -13.82 3.68
N VAL A 30 4.88 -13.06 2.80
CA VAL A 30 3.84 -13.55 1.91
C VAL A 30 4.48 -14.40 0.82
N PRO A 31 4.01 -15.64 0.57
CA PRO A 31 4.50 -16.43 -0.54
C PRO A 31 4.11 -15.81 -1.88
N ALA A 32 4.81 -16.16 -2.95
CA ALA A 32 4.44 -15.78 -4.32
C ALA A 32 2.98 -16.17 -4.61
N GLY A 33 2.21 -15.25 -5.21
CA GLY A 33 0.78 -15.42 -5.45
C GLY A 33 -0.13 -15.16 -4.24
N GLY A 34 0.41 -14.99 -3.04
CA GLY A 34 -0.35 -14.59 -1.87
C GLY A 34 -0.74 -13.11 -1.88
N ILE A 35 -1.89 -12.77 -1.30
CA ILE A 35 -2.37 -11.38 -1.23
C ILE A 35 -1.47 -10.56 -0.32
N VAL A 36 -0.96 -9.44 -0.81
CA VAL A 36 -0.13 -8.48 -0.04
C VAL A 36 -0.93 -7.29 0.46
N TRP A 37 -1.99 -6.87 -0.23
CA TRP A 37 -2.96 -5.90 0.25
C TRP A 37 -4.26 -5.94 -0.52
N ASN A 38 -5.31 -5.40 0.09
CA ASN A 38 -6.48 -4.86 -0.60
C ASN A 38 -6.55 -3.36 -0.35
N SER A 39 -7.10 -2.62 -1.30
CA SER A 39 -7.27 -1.18 -1.13
C SER A 39 -8.52 -0.64 -1.81
N VAL A 40 -8.97 0.51 -1.32
CA VAL A 40 -10.00 1.36 -1.92
C VAL A 40 -9.36 2.71 -2.24
N GLY A 41 -9.65 3.25 -3.40
CA GLY A 41 -9.05 4.48 -3.86
C GLY A 41 -9.88 5.23 -4.87
N GLN A 42 -9.27 6.28 -5.39
CA GLN A 42 -9.76 7.02 -6.56
C GLN A 42 -8.61 7.28 -7.53
N VAL A 43 -8.91 7.17 -8.81
CA VAL A 43 -8.07 7.72 -9.88
C VAL A 43 -8.57 9.14 -10.12
N TYR A 44 -7.77 10.12 -9.79
CA TYR A 44 -8.02 11.53 -10.05
C TYR A 44 -7.48 11.89 -11.41
N PHE A 45 -8.25 12.59 -12.20
CA PHE A 45 -7.92 12.89 -13.58
C PHE A 45 -8.26 14.32 -13.96
N ASN A 46 -7.34 14.96 -14.70
CA ASN A 46 -7.57 16.25 -15.32
C ASN A 46 -7.63 16.06 -16.85
N PRO A 47 -8.83 16.12 -17.45
CA PRO A 47 -8.99 15.91 -18.89
C PRO A 47 -8.38 17.02 -19.75
N ASN A 48 -8.09 18.19 -19.19
CA ASN A 48 -7.56 19.33 -19.95
C ASN A 48 -6.07 19.19 -20.28
N ASN A 49 -5.32 18.46 -19.43
CA ASN A 49 -3.86 18.30 -19.59
C ASN A 49 -3.42 16.84 -19.61
N GLY A 50 -4.34 15.87 -19.49
CA GLY A 50 -4.02 14.45 -19.52
C GLY A 50 -3.22 13.96 -18.31
N THR A 51 -3.26 14.70 -17.18
CA THR A 51 -2.58 14.26 -15.96
C THR A 51 -3.53 13.58 -14.99
N GLY A 52 -2.98 12.74 -14.10
CA GLY A 52 -3.76 12.11 -13.05
C GLY A 52 -2.91 11.70 -11.86
N GLN A 53 -3.58 11.41 -10.76
CA GLN A 53 -3.00 10.80 -9.56
C GLN A 53 -3.91 9.68 -9.05
N VAL A 54 -3.34 8.78 -8.27
CA VAL A 54 -4.12 7.76 -7.57
C VAL A 54 -3.88 7.94 -6.09
N ALA A 55 -4.95 8.01 -5.31
CA ALA A 55 -4.88 8.07 -3.85
C ALA A 55 -5.95 7.17 -3.23
N GLY A 56 -5.72 6.74 -1.99
CA GLY A 56 -6.65 5.89 -1.28
C GLY A 56 -6.10 5.33 0.02
N TYR A 57 -6.73 4.29 0.51
CA TYR A 57 -6.36 3.63 1.74
C TYR A 57 -6.39 2.10 1.60
N PHE A 58 -5.65 1.44 2.49
CA PHE A 58 -5.58 -0.02 2.52
C PHE A 58 -6.64 -0.59 3.47
N THR A 59 -7.28 -1.67 3.02
CA THR A 59 -8.29 -2.40 3.79
C THR A 59 -7.78 -3.73 4.32
N TYR A 60 -6.60 -4.14 3.88
CA TYR A 60 -5.95 -5.36 4.32
C TYR A 60 -4.44 -5.29 4.11
N PHE A 61 -3.70 -5.76 5.12
CA PHE A 61 -2.29 -6.17 5.03
C PHE A 61 -2.11 -7.48 5.81
N PRO A 62 -1.34 -8.45 5.31
CA PRO A 62 -1.06 -9.70 6.02
C PRO A 62 -0.37 -9.45 7.36
N GLY A 63 -0.98 -9.94 8.44
CA GLY A 63 -0.41 -9.85 9.79
C GLY A 63 -0.53 -8.46 10.45
N ILE A 64 -1.29 -7.52 9.85
CA ILE A 64 -1.63 -6.23 10.46
C ILE A 64 -3.15 -6.19 10.67
N ASN A 65 -3.60 -6.12 11.92
CA ASN A 65 -5.03 -6.22 12.26
C ASN A 65 -5.69 -4.85 12.48
N ASP A 66 -4.97 -3.91 13.09
CA ASP A 66 -5.54 -2.61 13.49
C ASP A 66 -5.34 -1.57 12.38
N LEU A 67 -6.06 -1.76 11.26
CA LEU A 67 -5.94 -0.87 10.10
C LEU A 67 -6.78 0.41 10.22
N PHE A 68 -7.73 0.46 11.17
CA PHE A 68 -8.70 1.55 11.30
C PHE A 68 -8.90 1.93 12.76
N THR A 69 -9.13 3.21 13.01
CA THR A 69 -9.53 3.72 14.33
C THR A 69 -11.03 3.48 14.65
N GLY A 70 -11.81 3.01 13.68
CA GLY A 70 -13.26 2.79 13.79
C GLY A 70 -13.81 2.04 12.57
N ALA A 71 -15.03 2.33 12.16
CA ALA A 71 -15.59 1.75 10.95
C ALA A 71 -14.72 2.09 9.73
N PRO A 72 -14.43 1.13 8.82
CA PRO A 72 -13.53 1.34 7.70
C PRO A 72 -13.94 2.50 6.79
N SER A 73 -13.06 3.48 6.66
CA SER A 73 -13.22 4.66 5.79
C SER A 73 -11.87 5.32 5.54
N ALA A 74 -11.78 6.27 4.62
CA ALA A 74 -10.59 7.08 4.40
C ALA A 74 -10.17 7.82 5.68
N GLY A 75 -11.13 8.43 6.39
CA GLY A 75 -10.88 9.22 7.60
C GLY A 75 -10.51 8.40 8.84
N THR A 76 -10.61 7.07 8.79
CA THR A 76 -10.25 6.19 9.92
C THR A 76 -9.09 5.25 9.60
N ALA A 77 -8.61 5.21 8.35
CA ALA A 77 -7.56 4.32 7.89
C ALA A 77 -6.17 4.80 8.31
N HIS A 78 -5.43 3.98 9.06
CA HIS A 78 -4.04 4.24 9.43
C HIS A 78 -3.08 4.20 8.24
N PHE A 79 -3.42 3.47 7.18
CA PHE A 79 -2.57 3.31 6.01
C PHE A 79 -3.24 3.90 4.77
N THR A 80 -2.57 4.89 4.20
CA THR A 80 -3.00 5.54 2.97
C THR A 80 -1.91 5.39 1.90
N PHE A 81 -2.26 5.71 0.66
CA PHE A 81 -1.29 5.80 -0.42
C PHE A 81 -1.62 6.95 -1.35
N ARG A 82 -0.59 7.45 -2.00
CA ARG A 82 -0.69 8.44 -3.08
C ARG A 82 0.40 8.19 -4.12
N SER A 83 0.04 8.31 -5.40
CA SER A 83 1.00 8.29 -6.50
C SER A 83 1.58 9.68 -6.75
N ASP A 84 2.74 9.72 -7.38
CA ASP A 84 3.18 10.92 -8.09
C ASP A 84 2.20 11.22 -9.25
N THR A 85 2.29 12.40 -9.85
CA THR A 85 1.48 12.76 -11.03
C THR A 85 1.88 11.89 -12.21
N LEU A 86 0.88 11.27 -12.83
CA LEU A 86 1.03 10.37 -13.97
C LEU A 86 0.57 11.08 -15.24
N GLN A 87 1.20 10.77 -16.37
CA GLN A 87 0.67 11.12 -17.69
C GLN A 87 -0.29 10.02 -18.13
N LEU A 88 -1.49 10.43 -18.53
CA LEU A 88 -2.56 9.57 -19.01
C LEU A 88 -2.79 9.86 -20.50
N GLN A 89 -2.60 8.85 -21.33
CA GLN A 89 -2.74 8.97 -22.78
C GLN A 89 -3.89 8.08 -23.26
N PRO A 90 -5.04 8.63 -23.60
CA PRO A 90 -6.09 7.89 -24.28
C PRO A 90 -5.62 7.39 -25.64
N LEU A 91 -5.89 6.14 -25.95
CA LEU A 91 -5.72 5.58 -27.30
C LEU A 91 -7.01 5.70 -28.10
N PRO A 92 -6.94 5.65 -29.43
CA PRO A 92 -8.13 5.61 -30.28
C PRO A 92 -9.06 4.45 -29.87
N ALA A 93 -10.34 4.75 -29.72
CA ALA A 93 -11.33 3.73 -29.33
C ALA A 93 -11.39 2.57 -30.36
N GLN A 94 -11.55 1.37 -29.84
CA GLN A 94 -11.72 0.13 -30.60
C GLN A 94 -13.13 -0.41 -30.34
N GLY A 95 -14.10 0.07 -31.12
CA GLY A 95 -15.51 -0.23 -30.87
C GLY A 95 -15.97 0.38 -29.53
N ASN A 96 -16.42 -0.45 -28.60
CA ASN A 96 -16.78 -0.03 -27.23
C ASN A 96 -15.64 -0.13 -26.19
N LEU A 97 -14.44 -0.47 -26.64
CA LEU A 97 -13.25 -0.56 -25.81
C LEU A 97 -12.53 0.77 -25.74
N ASN A 98 -12.38 1.32 -24.54
CA ASN A 98 -11.56 2.48 -24.26
C ASN A 98 -10.27 2.03 -23.57
N VAL A 99 -9.12 2.47 -24.07
CA VAL A 99 -7.80 2.18 -23.51
C VAL A 99 -7.11 3.48 -23.16
N ILE A 100 -6.57 3.57 -21.95
CA ILE A 100 -5.76 4.69 -21.51
C ILE A 100 -4.41 4.12 -21.05
N LEU A 101 -3.33 4.61 -21.64
CA LEU A 101 -1.98 4.33 -21.14
C LEU A 101 -1.67 5.27 -19.98
N ALA A 102 -1.24 4.72 -18.85
CA ALA A 102 -0.68 5.49 -17.76
C ALA A 102 0.83 5.24 -17.67
N GLY A 103 1.61 6.31 -17.60
CA GLY A 103 3.07 6.26 -17.51
C GLY A 103 3.54 5.53 -16.25
N ALA A 104 4.81 5.12 -16.26
CA ALA A 104 5.49 4.61 -15.08
C ALA A 104 5.51 5.68 -13.98
N GLY A 105 5.54 5.27 -12.73
CA GLY A 105 5.51 6.19 -11.60
C GLY A 105 5.89 5.56 -10.27
N VAL A 106 5.76 6.37 -9.24
CA VAL A 106 6.05 6.01 -7.86
C VAL A 106 4.78 6.15 -7.03
N TRP A 107 4.56 5.19 -6.15
CA TRP A 107 3.57 5.25 -5.09
C TRP A 107 4.27 5.32 -3.75
N LYS A 108 3.77 6.15 -2.85
CA LYS A 108 4.19 6.18 -1.46
C LYS A 108 3.06 5.66 -0.59
N VAL A 109 3.42 4.79 0.34
CA VAL A 109 2.52 4.30 1.39
C VAL A 109 2.84 5.05 2.67
N TYR A 110 1.81 5.56 3.30
CA TYR A 110 1.92 6.36 4.52
C TYR A 110 1.25 5.63 5.67
N TYR A 111 1.84 5.74 6.85
CA TYR A 111 1.24 5.37 8.12
C TYR A 111 0.96 6.62 8.94
N ASN A 112 -0.30 6.81 9.34
CA ASN A 112 -0.70 7.92 10.20
C ASN A 112 -1.39 7.36 11.45
N PRO A 113 -0.83 7.55 12.66
CA PRO A 113 -1.47 7.13 13.92
C PRO A 113 -2.77 7.90 14.19
N THR A 114 -2.96 9.07 13.57
CA THR A 114 -4.15 9.91 13.70
C THR A 114 -4.74 10.12 12.30
N PRO A 115 -5.50 9.13 11.77
CA PRO A 115 -6.01 9.19 10.40
C PRO A 115 -6.89 10.41 10.13
N ALA A 116 -6.75 10.99 8.92
CA ALA A 116 -7.49 12.17 8.50
C ALA A 116 -7.77 12.19 6.98
N GLY A 117 -7.82 11.03 6.32
CA GLY A 117 -8.03 10.93 4.87
C GLY A 117 -9.37 11.54 4.44
N ASP A 118 -9.32 12.43 3.46
CA ASP A 118 -10.48 13.14 2.89
C ASP A 118 -10.41 13.13 1.36
N TRP A 119 -11.45 12.63 0.72
CA TRP A 119 -11.55 12.57 -0.73
C TRP A 119 -11.55 13.92 -1.43
N GLY A 120 -11.90 15.00 -0.72
CA GLY A 120 -11.82 16.38 -1.21
C GLY A 120 -10.40 16.97 -1.15
N SER A 121 -9.46 16.28 -0.50
CA SER A 121 -8.08 16.75 -0.31
C SER A 121 -7.08 15.61 -0.56
N LEU A 122 -6.43 15.61 -1.73
CA LEU A 122 -5.39 14.63 -2.06
C LEU A 122 -4.22 14.63 -1.06
N ASP A 123 -3.88 15.78 -0.49
CA ASP A 123 -2.78 15.91 0.46
C ASP A 123 -3.03 15.13 1.75
N SER A 124 -4.30 14.96 2.15
CA SER A 124 -4.67 14.18 3.31
C SER A 124 -4.25 12.70 3.24
N PHE A 125 -4.10 12.14 2.02
CA PHE A 125 -3.61 10.78 1.80
C PHE A 125 -2.08 10.66 1.85
N SER A 126 -1.36 11.74 2.03
CA SER A 126 0.10 11.79 2.18
C SER A 126 0.55 12.30 3.55
N GLU A 127 -0.38 12.43 4.49
CA GLU A 127 -0.06 12.76 5.88
C GLU A 127 0.52 11.57 6.63
N GLY A 128 1.45 11.84 7.55
CA GLY A 128 2.10 10.84 8.39
C GLY A 128 3.48 10.41 7.88
N GLN A 129 3.90 9.24 8.35
CA GLN A 129 5.21 8.67 8.02
C GLN A 129 5.16 7.89 6.72
N VAL A 130 6.07 8.13 5.78
CA VAL A 130 6.28 7.21 4.65
C VAL A 130 6.81 5.88 5.18
N VAL A 131 6.13 4.78 4.89
CA VAL A 131 6.51 3.43 5.33
C VAL A 131 6.91 2.51 4.18
N ALA A 132 6.53 2.86 2.94
CA ALA A 132 7.07 2.22 1.74
C ALA A 132 7.05 3.17 0.54
N VAL A 133 8.01 2.95 -0.36
CA VAL A 133 8.08 3.57 -1.68
C VAL A 133 8.08 2.44 -2.70
N LEU A 134 7.11 2.49 -3.62
CA LEU A 134 6.84 1.46 -4.60
C LEU A 134 6.94 2.06 -6.00
N THR A 135 7.51 1.33 -6.95
CA THR A 135 7.44 1.70 -8.37
C THR A 135 6.37 0.88 -9.08
N HIS A 136 5.92 1.38 -10.19
CA HIS A 136 5.20 0.60 -11.20
C HIS A 136 5.64 1.02 -12.59
N GLY A 137 5.61 0.07 -13.51
CA GLY A 137 5.82 0.32 -14.93
C GLY A 137 4.61 1.02 -15.57
N THR A 138 4.71 1.28 -16.87
CA THR A 138 3.57 1.69 -17.70
C THR A 138 2.45 0.66 -17.57
N LYS A 139 1.24 1.11 -17.49
CA LYS A 139 0.03 0.29 -17.33
C LYS A 139 -1.06 0.72 -18.28
N GLU A 140 -1.93 -0.22 -18.60
CA GLU A 140 -3.12 0.02 -19.39
C GLU A 140 -4.36 0.00 -18.48
N LEU A 141 -5.18 1.02 -18.62
CA LEU A 141 -6.55 1.03 -18.10
C LEU A 141 -7.47 0.67 -19.26
N ILE A 142 -8.15 -0.44 -19.15
CA ILE A 142 -9.05 -0.96 -20.17
C ILE A 142 -10.47 -0.89 -19.65
N GLY A 143 -11.34 -0.17 -20.34
CA GLY A 143 -12.73 0.06 -19.92
C GLY A 143 -13.76 -0.27 -20.98
N THR A 144 -14.86 -0.87 -20.54
CA THR A 144 -16.08 -1.05 -21.34
C THR A 144 -17.29 -0.68 -20.49
N GLY A 145 -18.20 0.14 -21.02
CA GLY A 145 -19.41 0.52 -20.27
C GLY A 145 -19.10 1.25 -18.96
N ALA A 146 -19.64 0.76 -17.83
CA ALA A 146 -19.61 1.43 -16.53
C ALA A 146 -18.34 1.19 -15.70
N ALA A 147 -17.44 0.32 -16.11
CA ALA A 147 -16.22 0.01 -15.37
C ALA A 147 -15.02 -0.24 -16.28
N GLY A 148 -13.84 0.05 -15.74
CA GLY A 148 -12.56 -0.31 -16.33
C GLY A 148 -11.76 -1.20 -15.39
N THR A 149 -10.77 -1.87 -15.92
CA THR A 149 -9.81 -2.67 -15.18
C THR A 149 -8.39 -2.26 -15.53
N ASN A 150 -7.48 -2.38 -14.60
CA ASN A 150 -6.07 -2.33 -14.91
C ASN A 150 -5.31 -3.42 -14.14
N MET A 151 -4.16 -3.78 -14.70
CA MET A 151 -3.19 -4.65 -14.07
C MET A 151 -1.80 -4.07 -14.29
N PHE A 152 -1.00 -4.05 -13.24
CA PHE A 152 0.40 -3.64 -13.34
C PHE A 152 1.24 -4.33 -12.28
N SER A 153 2.52 -4.49 -12.57
CA SER A 153 3.50 -4.95 -11.58
C SER A 153 4.35 -3.79 -11.10
N GLY A 154 4.80 -3.90 -9.86
CA GLY A 154 5.66 -2.93 -9.23
C GLY A 154 6.69 -3.58 -8.32
N ASP A 155 7.67 -2.80 -7.92
CA ASP A 155 8.77 -3.20 -7.06
C ASP A 155 8.80 -2.33 -5.80
N VAL A 156 9.33 -2.91 -4.72
CA VAL A 156 9.60 -2.20 -3.48
C VAL A 156 10.96 -1.53 -3.60
N ILE A 157 11.00 -0.19 -3.62
CA ILE A 157 12.26 0.57 -3.73
C ILE A 157 12.85 0.84 -2.35
N ALA A 158 11.97 1.21 -1.40
CA ALA A 158 12.38 1.51 -0.02
C ALA A 158 11.25 1.17 0.94
N THR A 159 11.62 0.77 2.16
CA THR A 159 10.68 0.57 3.26
C THR A 159 11.28 1.09 4.55
N TYR A 160 10.42 1.53 5.45
CA TYR A 160 10.80 2.06 6.74
C TYR A 160 10.01 1.36 7.84
N ASP A 161 10.65 1.16 9.00
CA ASP A 161 9.99 0.59 10.16
C ASP A 161 8.98 1.59 10.74
N PHE A 162 7.85 1.09 11.21
CA PHE A 162 6.83 1.85 11.92
C PHE A 162 6.28 1.05 13.08
N VAL A 163 5.69 1.74 14.07
CA VAL A 163 5.12 1.11 15.25
C VAL A 163 3.60 1.28 15.25
N LEU A 164 2.89 0.15 15.30
CA LEU A 164 1.44 0.10 15.43
C LEU A 164 1.08 -0.83 16.60
N ALA A 165 0.24 -0.36 17.53
CA ALA A 165 -0.18 -1.09 18.71
C ALA A 165 1.00 -1.70 19.52
N GLY A 166 2.13 -0.98 19.60
CA GLY A 166 3.33 -1.40 20.32
C GLY A 166 4.20 -2.44 19.59
N GLN A 167 3.84 -2.81 18.37
CA GLN A 167 4.62 -3.75 17.55
C GLN A 167 5.28 -3.02 16.38
N THR A 168 6.55 -3.35 16.11
CA THR A 168 7.30 -2.81 14.96
C THR A 168 7.02 -3.63 13.71
N TYR A 169 6.68 -2.94 12.62
CA TYR A 169 6.40 -3.51 11.30
C TYR A 169 7.31 -2.92 10.23
N ASN A 170 7.49 -3.70 9.14
CA ASN A 170 8.16 -3.26 7.91
C ASN A 170 7.55 -3.97 6.71
N LEU A 171 6.97 -3.21 5.78
CA LEU A 171 6.28 -3.77 4.62
C LEU A 171 7.22 -4.55 3.68
N GLY A 172 8.49 -4.18 3.58
CA GLY A 172 9.48 -4.91 2.78
C GLY A 172 9.80 -6.31 3.31
N LYS A 173 9.56 -6.58 4.60
CA LYS A 173 9.66 -7.93 5.16
C LYS A 173 8.45 -8.79 4.79
N ILE A 174 7.30 -8.17 4.52
CA ILE A 174 6.05 -8.85 4.15
C ILE A 174 6.08 -9.28 2.68
N PHE A 175 6.48 -8.39 1.74
CA PHE A 175 6.50 -8.67 0.30
C PHE A 175 7.76 -8.11 -0.40
N PRO A 176 8.95 -8.64 -0.09
CA PRO A 176 10.23 -8.09 -0.57
C PRO A 176 10.45 -8.19 -2.08
N GLY A 177 9.74 -9.07 -2.77
CA GLY A 177 9.85 -9.29 -4.22
C GLY A 177 8.98 -8.37 -5.07
N GLY A 178 8.30 -7.40 -4.46
CA GLY A 178 7.33 -6.56 -5.16
C GLY A 178 5.96 -7.23 -5.32
N PHE A 179 5.14 -6.69 -6.23
CA PHE A 179 3.73 -7.06 -6.34
C PHE A 179 3.21 -6.98 -7.78
N THR A 180 2.09 -7.66 -8.02
CA THR A 180 1.21 -7.42 -9.17
C THR A 180 -0.14 -6.97 -8.63
N ASN A 181 -0.62 -5.82 -9.08
CA ASN A 181 -1.88 -5.21 -8.65
C ASN A 181 -2.94 -5.36 -9.72
N PHE A 182 -4.13 -5.73 -9.30
CA PHE A 182 -5.35 -5.77 -10.10
C PHE A 182 -6.32 -4.75 -9.54
N SER A 183 -6.87 -3.88 -10.37
CA SER A 183 -7.88 -2.94 -9.94
C SER A 183 -9.09 -2.90 -10.88
N THR A 184 -10.25 -2.63 -10.27
CA THR A 184 -11.46 -2.22 -10.97
C THR A 184 -11.69 -0.75 -10.69
N ILE A 185 -12.00 0.02 -11.73
CA ILE A 185 -12.19 1.46 -11.69
C ILE A 185 -13.57 1.76 -12.25
N SER A 186 -14.36 2.51 -11.51
CA SER A 186 -15.68 2.95 -11.95
C SER A 186 -15.55 3.99 -13.08
N ASN A 187 -16.33 3.86 -14.13
CA ASN A 187 -16.49 4.93 -15.13
C ASN A 187 -17.55 5.96 -14.75
N VAL A 188 -18.21 5.77 -13.58
CA VAL A 188 -19.12 6.76 -13.01
C VAL A 188 -18.31 7.69 -12.13
N PRO A 189 -18.15 8.98 -12.52
CA PRO A 189 -17.34 9.91 -11.76
C PRO A 189 -17.90 10.17 -10.37
N SER A 190 -17.02 10.35 -9.40
CA SER A 190 -17.26 11.02 -8.13
C SER A 190 -16.69 12.44 -8.18
N SER A 191 -16.84 13.19 -7.11
CA SER A 191 -16.20 14.49 -6.97
C SER A 191 -14.69 14.34 -6.97
N GLY A 192 -14.02 15.13 -7.81
CA GLY A 192 -12.57 15.28 -7.81
C GLY A 192 -12.13 16.44 -6.90
N THR A 193 -10.93 16.95 -7.17
CA THR A 193 -10.35 18.15 -6.53
C THR A 193 -10.30 19.31 -7.54
N SER A 194 -9.90 20.50 -7.09
CA SER A 194 -9.72 21.65 -7.99
C SER A 194 -8.65 21.39 -9.07
N GLU A 195 -7.60 20.65 -8.75
CA GLU A 195 -6.51 20.28 -9.67
C GLU A 195 -6.91 19.13 -10.60
N PHE A 196 -7.64 18.15 -10.08
CA PHE A 196 -8.13 16.97 -10.78
C PHE A 196 -9.65 16.89 -10.66
N PRO A 197 -10.41 17.55 -11.54
CA PRO A 197 -11.86 17.69 -11.37
C PRO A 197 -12.66 16.40 -11.49
N VAL A 198 -12.07 15.33 -12.02
CA VAL A 198 -12.72 14.03 -12.16
C VAL A 198 -12.09 13.05 -11.19
N GLY A 199 -12.89 12.45 -10.30
CA GLY A 199 -12.52 11.32 -9.46
C GLY A 199 -13.22 10.05 -9.92
N LEU A 200 -12.49 8.97 -10.14
CA LEU A 200 -13.03 7.66 -10.53
C LEU A 200 -12.78 6.67 -9.38
N PRO A 201 -13.82 6.25 -8.64
CA PRO A 201 -13.68 5.29 -7.56
C PRO A 201 -13.05 3.99 -8.04
N SER A 202 -12.18 3.42 -7.21
CA SER A 202 -11.47 2.17 -7.53
C SER A 202 -11.32 1.27 -6.31
N ALA A 203 -11.19 -0.03 -6.59
CA ALA A 203 -10.79 -1.02 -5.60
C ALA A 203 -9.73 -1.92 -6.20
N SER A 204 -8.78 -2.38 -5.38
CA SER A 204 -7.69 -3.22 -5.87
C SER A 204 -7.30 -4.32 -4.91
N THR A 205 -6.70 -5.36 -5.49
CA THR A 205 -6.01 -6.44 -4.79
C THR A 205 -4.63 -6.59 -5.39
N ALA A 206 -3.60 -6.67 -4.55
CA ALA A 206 -2.25 -6.97 -4.98
C ALA A 206 -1.79 -8.33 -4.46
N ILE A 207 -1.05 -9.04 -5.30
CA ILE A 207 -0.42 -10.32 -4.98
C ILE A 207 1.12 -10.18 -5.02
N ALA A 208 1.79 -10.95 -4.17
CA ALA A 208 3.25 -10.97 -4.12
C ALA A 208 3.84 -11.56 -5.40
N LYS A 209 4.85 -10.88 -5.96
CA LYS A 209 5.68 -11.45 -7.03
C LYS A 209 6.54 -12.59 -6.48
N GLY A 210 6.84 -13.55 -7.35
CA GLY A 210 7.88 -14.56 -7.09
C GLY A 210 9.28 -13.94 -7.03
N PRO A 211 10.28 -14.68 -6.53
CA PRO A 211 11.67 -14.27 -6.66
C PRO A 211 12.00 -14.16 -8.16
N GLU A 212 12.75 -13.13 -8.53
CA GLU A 212 13.29 -13.05 -9.89
C GLU A 212 14.16 -14.27 -10.15
N HIS A 213 13.83 -15.02 -11.19
CA HIS A 213 14.71 -16.07 -11.70
C HIS A 213 15.90 -15.35 -12.37
N ARG A 214 16.96 -15.06 -11.59
CA ARG A 214 18.24 -14.75 -12.22
C ARG A 214 18.68 -16.03 -12.94
N PRO A 215 18.83 -16.02 -14.28
CA PRO A 215 19.49 -17.13 -14.95
C PRO A 215 20.87 -17.26 -14.31
N GLU A 216 21.17 -18.43 -13.80
CA GLU A 216 22.53 -18.73 -13.36
C GLU A 216 23.47 -18.37 -14.51
N SER A 217 24.40 -17.44 -14.27
CA SER A 217 25.43 -17.13 -15.25
C SER A 217 26.18 -18.44 -15.49
N SER A 218 25.95 -19.06 -16.64
CA SER A 218 26.74 -20.22 -17.08
C SER A 218 28.18 -19.74 -17.25
N THR A 219 28.96 -19.79 -16.20
CA THR A 219 30.42 -19.77 -16.28
C THR A 219 30.85 -21.02 -17.04
N LYS A 220 31.07 -20.86 -18.32
CA LYS A 220 31.88 -21.78 -19.11
C LYS A 220 33.34 -21.37 -19.02
#